data_e8c515ae8548abb265de90c2496436c4
#
_entry.id   e8c515ae8548abb265de90c2496436c4
#
_cell.length_a   1.000
_cell.length_b   1.000
_cell.length_c   1.000
_cell.angle_alpha   90.00
_cell.angle_beta   90.00
_cell.angle_gamma   90.00
#
_symmetry.space_group_name_H-M   'P 1'
#
loop_
_entity.id
_entity.type
_entity.pdbx_description
1 polymer ?
#
loop_
_entity_poly.entity_id
_entity_poly.type
_entity_poly.pdbx_seq_one_letter_code
_entity_poly.pdbx_strand_id
1 'polypeptide(L)'
;MLRLLLLFISITTIISTVSAQKLKKRTEEYGDFKEVYHIDKATKFRCGESFVVKKTTKDTLAIGRYFNAARTGEWRFGDSKSGEDYMIFNYSNDSLIYLNQELVADSFLVRAGDNYEVKKVDRPLLYIGSKNEIVRLMGKDLEIPHEIMKEGKSGFSLLEYFVDEQGNLSGPKLISGFSRDIEQSINHKLSRLSGEFLPAIVDGNPVASTFFVQVNIGLDKELFSDGKKAPGFWSTDKMPPYIFHIDMNYSIQTRIRKVYIGTKVVTTKDEMR
;
A
#
# COMPACT_ATOMS: atom_id res chain seq x y z
N MET A 1 -0.30 62.42 33.83
CA MET A 1 -1.18 61.62 33.00
C MET A 1 -0.78 61.37 31.55
N LEU A 2 0.38 61.84 31.13
CA LEU A 2 0.84 61.70 29.72
C LEU A 2 1.86 60.57 29.49
N ARG A 3 2.28 59.84 30.55
CA ARG A 3 3.23 58.70 30.45
C ARG A 3 2.59 57.33 30.35
N LEU A 4 1.24 57.23 30.50
CA LEU A 4 0.53 55.93 30.43
C LEU A 4 -0.03 55.63 29.04
N LEU A 5 0.01 56.59 28.11
CA LEU A 5 -0.56 56.48 26.77
C LEU A 5 0.45 55.95 25.72
N LEU A 6 1.75 55.91 26.05
CA LEU A 6 2.80 55.43 25.15
C LEU A 6 3.14 53.93 25.30
N LEU A 7 2.53 53.24 26.31
CA LEU A 7 2.79 51.83 26.50
C LEU A 7 1.75 50.91 25.82
N PHE A 8 0.71 51.50 25.21
CA PHE A 8 -0.34 50.73 24.54
C PHE A 8 -0.20 50.65 22.99
N ILE A 9 0.79 51.27 22.42
CA ILE A 9 0.99 51.30 20.95
C ILE A 9 2.04 50.29 20.46
N SER A 10 2.73 49.55 21.36
CA SER A 10 3.75 48.59 20.97
C SER A 10 3.26 47.12 20.95
N ILE A 11 1.95 46.85 21.07
CA ILE A 11 1.40 45.48 21.11
C ILE A 11 0.65 45.13 19.81
N THR A 12 0.81 45.88 18.77
CA THR A 12 0.14 45.54 17.53
C THR A 12 1.16 45.51 16.41
N THR A 13 1.47 44.34 15.99
CA THR A 13 1.74 43.81 14.64
C THR A 13 2.80 42.76 14.66
N ILE A 14 2.57 41.66 15.42
CA ILE A 14 2.98 40.39 14.89
C ILE A 14 1.88 40.00 13.90
N ILE A 15 1.86 40.63 12.77
CA ILE A 15 1.22 40.10 11.59
C ILE A 15 2.06 38.89 11.24
N SER A 16 1.66 37.73 11.73
CA SER A 16 2.06 36.48 11.17
C SER A 16 1.68 36.54 9.70
N THR A 17 2.66 36.85 8.85
CA THR A 17 2.54 36.65 7.42
C THR A 17 2.36 35.15 7.26
N VAL A 18 1.12 34.69 7.30
CA VAL A 18 0.75 33.36 6.82
C VAL A 18 1.08 33.41 5.34
N SER A 19 2.29 33.03 5.03
CA SER A 19 2.73 32.88 3.65
C SER A 19 1.79 31.87 3.03
N ALA A 20 0.86 32.33 2.19
CA ALA A 20 -0.06 31.44 1.51
C ALA A 20 0.77 30.43 0.72
N GLN A 21 0.72 29.17 1.15
CA GLN A 21 1.45 28.09 0.49
C GLN A 21 1.06 28.06 -1.00
N LYS A 22 2.04 28.25 -1.88
CA LYS A 22 1.81 28.16 -3.33
C LYS A 22 1.79 26.68 -3.73
N LEU A 23 0.60 26.11 -3.76
CA LEU A 23 0.41 24.71 -4.13
C LEU A 23 0.50 24.54 -5.66
N LYS A 24 1.05 23.41 -6.09
CA LYS A 24 1.07 22.94 -7.47
C LYS A 24 0.40 21.58 -7.56
N LYS A 25 -0.65 21.47 -8.35
CA LYS A 25 -1.32 20.20 -8.63
C LYS A 25 -0.39 19.26 -9.40
N ARG A 26 -0.40 18.00 -9.03
CA ARG A 26 0.28 16.90 -9.68
C ARG A 26 -0.70 15.78 -9.96
N THR A 27 -0.42 15.04 -11.01
CA THR A 27 -1.21 13.88 -11.40
C THR A 27 -0.23 12.76 -11.75
N GLU A 28 -0.47 11.58 -11.18
CA GLU A 28 0.24 10.35 -11.50
C GLU A 28 -0.77 9.30 -11.94
N GLU A 29 -0.43 8.55 -12.99
CA GLU A 29 -1.27 7.47 -13.49
C GLU A 29 -0.51 6.14 -13.39
N TYR A 30 -1.19 5.11 -12.91
CA TYR A 30 -0.65 3.76 -12.79
C TYR A 30 -1.76 2.73 -13.03
N GLY A 31 -1.61 1.96 -14.09
CA GLY A 31 -2.65 1.03 -14.53
C GLY A 31 -4.00 1.74 -14.73
N ASP A 32 -5.04 1.22 -14.10
CA ASP A 32 -6.40 1.79 -14.13
C ASP A 32 -6.63 2.89 -13.09
N PHE A 33 -5.59 3.33 -12.39
CA PHE A 33 -5.71 4.31 -11.33
C PHE A 33 -5.08 5.64 -11.72
N LYS A 34 -5.64 6.71 -11.16
CA LYS A 34 -5.15 8.08 -11.28
C LYS A 34 -5.11 8.72 -9.90
N GLU A 35 -3.93 9.10 -9.45
CA GLU A 35 -3.73 9.87 -8.23
C GLU A 35 -3.60 11.36 -8.58
N VAL A 36 -4.33 12.21 -7.88
CA VAL A 36 -4.23 13.66 -7.96
C VAL A 36 -3.88 14.19 -6.59
N TYR A 37 -2.82 14.96 -6.50
CA TYR A 37 -2.36 15.55 -5.26
C TYR A 37 -1.72 16.91 -5.49
N HIS A 38 -1.47 17.63 -4.40
CA HIS A 38 -0.80 18.92 -4.43
C HIS A 38 0.57 18.81 -3.75
N ILE A 39 1.51 19.59 -4.26
CA ILE A 39 2.83 19.80 -3.63
C ILE A 39 3.02 21.27 -3.33
N ASP A 40 3.64 21.57 -2.22
CA ASP A 40 4.17 22.91 -1.95
C ASP A 40 5.30 23.20 -2.93
N LYS A 41 5.29 24.40 -3.55
CA LYS A 41 6.29 24.76 -4.57
C LYS A 41 7.70 24.93 -4.01
N ALA A 42 7.82 25.32 -2.74
CA ALA A 42 9.11 25.56 -2.10
C ALA A 42 9.73 24.27 -1.59
N THR A 43 8.98 23.52 -0.77
CA THR A 43 9.49 22.30 -0.11
C THR A 43 9.41 21.05 -0.99
N LYS A 44 8.55 21.06 -2.04
CA LYS A 44 8.19 19.90 -2.87
C LYS A 44 7.44 18.80 -2.11
N PHE A 45 7.07 19.02 -0.88
CA PHE A 45 6.31 18.08 -0.07
C PHE A 45 4.84 18.05 -0.50
N ARG A 46 4.20 16.89 -0.36
CA ARG A 46 2.75 16.76 -0.51
C ARG A 46 2.06 17.64 0.53
N CYS A 47 1.08 18.44 0.09
CA CYS A 47 0.34 19.37 0.94
C CYS A 47 -1.03 19.65 0.32
N GLY A 48 -2.07 19.75 1.15
CA GLY A 48 -3.44 19.96 0.69
C GLY A 48 -4.14 18.67 0.27
N GLU A 49 -5.19 18.80 -0.51
CA GLU A 49 -6.05 17.67 -0.90
C GLU A 49 -5.34 16.69 -1.82
N SER A 50 -5.66 15.41 -1.62
CA SER A 50 -5.23 14.29 -2.46
C SER A 50 -6.38 13.31 -2.63
N PHE A 51 -6.49 12.74 -3.84
CA PHE A 51 -7.45 11.69 -4.10
C PHE A 51 -6.93 10.71 -5.17
N VAL A 52 -7.39 9.48 -5.07
CA VAL A 52 -7.15 8.41 -6.02
C VAL A 52 -8.48 7.99 -6.62
N VAL A 53 -8.55 7.93 -7.94
CA VAL A 53 -9.75 7.47 -8.65
C VAL A 53 -9.42 6.30 -9.58
N LYS A 54 -10.37 5.40 -9.76
CA LYS A 54 -10.33 4.36 -10.78
C LYS A 54 -10.74 4.97 -12.11
N LYS A 55 -9.91 4.86 -13.15
CA LYS A 55 -10.16 5.54 -14.44
C LYS A 55 -11.38 5.00 -15.17
N THR A 56 -11.64 3.69 -15.08
CA THR A 56 -12.75 3.00 -15.76
C THR A 56 -14.09 3.37 -15.15
N THR A 57 -14.27 3.26 -13.84
CA THR A 57 -15.54 3.46 -13.14
C THR A 57 -15.73 4.86 -12.57
N LYS A 58 -14.65 5.63 -12.44
CA LYS A 58 -14.56 6.96 -11.78
C LYS A 58 -14.77 6.92 -10.27
N ASP A 59 -14.78 5.74 -9.66
CA ASP A 59 -14.90 5.61 -8.21
C ASP A 59 -13.70 6.22 -7.50
N THR A 60 -13.95 6.91 -6.40
CA THR A 60 -12.91 7.45 -5.53
C THR A 60 -12.44 6.36 -4.57
N LEU A 61 -11.17 5.96 -4.69
CA LEU A 61 -10.58 4.89 -3.88
C LEU A 61 -9.81 5.38 -2.67
N ALA A 62 -9.42 6.64 -2.67
CA ALA A 62 -8.84 7.29 -1.50
C ALA A 62 -9.03 8.79 -1.62
N ILE A 63 -9.34 9.46 -0.51
CA ILE A 63 -9.41 10.91 -0.42
C ILE A 63 -9.02 11.36 0.97
N GLY A 64 -8.23 12.43 1.05
CA GLY A 64 -7.80 13.03 2.31
C GLY A 64 -6.88 14.22 2.06
N ARG A 65 -6.12 14.59 3.10
CA ARG A 65 -5.21 15.74 3.05
C ARG A 65 -3.82 15.36 3.51
N TYR A 66 -2.84 16.01 2.90
CA TYR A 66 -1.45 16.01 3.34
C TYR A 66 -1.07 17.33 3.97
N PHE A 67 -0.23 17.28 4.99
CA PHE A 67 0.49 18.40 5.54
C PHE A 67 1.96 18.00 5.72
N ASN A 68 2.88 18.73 5.07
CA ASN A 68 4.33 18.42 5.09
C ASN A 68 4.65 16.94 4.80
N ALA A 69 4.09 16.41 3.72
CA ALA A 69 4.22 15.03 3.26
C ALA A 69 3.53 13.95 4.14
N ALA A 70 3.04 14.28 5.34
CA ALA A 70 2.30 13.37 6.20
C ALA A 70 0.79 13.44 5.92
N ARG A 71 0.09 12.31 6.01
CA ARG A 71 -1.37 12.28 6.01
C ARG A 71 -1.88 12.97 7.29
N THR A 72 -2.97 13.73 7.18
CA THR A 72 -3.58 14.44 8.31
C THR A 72 -5.09 14.45 8.20
N GLY A 73 -5.77 14.54 9.35
CA GLY A 73 -7.24 14.52 9.39
C GLY A 73 -7.82 13.19 8.91
N GLU A 74 -9.06 13.25 8.48
CA GLU A 74 -9.78 12.09 8.00
C GLU A 74 -9.36 11.71 6.59
N TRP A 75 -9.07 10.41 6.41
CA TRP A 75 -8.89 9.76 5.14
C TRP A 75 -9.96 8.71 4.94
N ARG A 76 -10.57 8.73 3.76
CA ARG A 76 -11.54 7.73 3.32
C ARG A 76 -10.90 6.84 2.27
N PHE A 77 -11.07 5.53 2.43
CA PHE A 77 -10.56 4.52 1.51
C PHE A 77 -11.71 3.68 1.00
N GLY A 78 -11.86 3.62 -0.32
CA GLY A 78 -12.90 2.86 -1.00
C GLY A 78 -12.43 1.49 -1.47
N ASP A 79 -13.36 0.55 -1.56
CA ASP A 79 -13.14 -0.73 -2.22
C ASP A 79 -13.18 -0.56 -3.74
N SER A 80 -12.18 -1.12 -4.43
CA SER A 80 -12.05 -0.97 -5.89
C SER A 80 -13.06 -1.79 -6.71
N LYS A 81 -13.81 -2.67 -6.06
CA LYS A 81 -14.80 -3.51 -6.72
C LYS A 81 -16.20 -2.92 -6.59
N SER A 82 -16.58 -2.54 -5.37
CA SER A 82 -17.91 -1.99 -5.07
C SER A 82 -17.98 -0.47 -5.21
N GLY A 83 -16.86 0.24 -5.07
CA GLY A 83 -16.82 1.71 -4.98
C GLY A 83 -17.26 2.26 -3.63
N GLU A 84 -17.67 1.39 -2.69
CA GLU A 84 -18.10 1.77 -1.35
C GLU A 84 -16.92 2.11 -0.43
N ASP A 85 -17.17 2.91 0.60
CA ASP A 85 -16.17 3.16 1.63
C ASP A 85 -15.84 1.85 2.35
N TYR A 86 -14.56 1.50 2.28
CA TYR A 86 -13.99 0.35 2.98
C TYR A 86 -13.59 0.73 4.40
N MET A 87 -12.92 1.88 4.55
CA MET A 87 -12.37 2.35 5.81
C MET A 87 -12.31 3.87 5.86
N ILE A 88 -12.57 4.45 7.05
CA ILE A 88 -12.29 5.85 7.35
C ILE A 88 -11.35 5.89 8.56
N PHE A 89 -10.21 6.54 8.39
CA PHE A 89 -9.17 6.66 9.42
C PHE A 89 -8.77 8.11 9.65
N ASN A 90 -8.62 8.51 10.91
CA ASN A 90 -8.19 9.85 11.27
C ASN A 90 -6.73 9.84 11.71
N TYR A 91 -5.85 10.36 10.86
CA TYR A 91 -4.42 10.46 11.11
C TYR A 91 -4.02 11.54 12.12
N SER A 92 -4.93 12.45 12.52
CA SER A 92 -4.61 13.48 13.52
C SER A 92 -4.67 12.95 14.94
N ASN A 93 -5.47 11.93 15.21
CA ASN A 93 -5.59 11.26 16.51
C ASN A 93 -5.41 9.75 16.45
N ASP A 94 -4.92 9.26 15.32
CA ASP A 94 -4.56 7.86 15.08
C ASP A 94 -5.71 6.89 15.38
N SER A 95 -6.90 7.19 14.85
CA SER A 95 -8.12 6.41 15.15
C SER A 95 -8.85 5.92 13.91
N LEU A 96 -9.29 4.65 13.98
CA LEU A 96 -10.24 4.08 13.03
C LEU A 96 -11.64 4.59 13.34
N ILE A 97 -12.25 5.36 12.41
CA ILE A 97 -13.60 5.91 12.57
C ILE A 97 -14.66 4.93 12.05
N TYR A 98 -14.37 4.32 10.89
CA TYR A 98 -15.31 3.43 10.21
C TYR A 98 -14.56 2.27 9.54
N LEU A 99 -15.16 1.10 9.59
CA LEU A 99 -14.75 -0.08 8.84
C LEU A 99 -16.00 -0.81 8.33
N ASN A 100 -16.07 -1.05 7.04
CA ASN A 100 -17.14 -1.84 6.46
C ASN A 100 -16.91 -3.32 6.76
N GLN A 101 -17.69 -3.86 7.69
CA GLN A 101 -17.55 -5.25 8.16
C GLN A 101 -17.88 -6.28 7.06
N GLU A 102 -18.67 -5.92 6.06
CA GLU A 102 -19.01 -6.82 4.95
C GLU A 102 -17.84 -7.01 3.97
N LEU A 103 -16.89 -6.07 3.96
CA LEU A 103 -15.71 -6.08 3.09
C LEU A 103 -14.46 -6.67 3.75
N VAL A 104 -14.54 -7.05 5.03
CA VAL A 104 -13.43 -7.64 5.79
C VAL A 104 -13.74 -9.07 6.20
N ALA A 105 -12.67 -9.85 6.38
CA ALA A 105 -12.81 -11.22 6.86
C ALA A 105 -13.21 -11.23 8.34
N ASP A 106 -14.12 -12.12 8.70
CA ASP A 106 -14.57 -12.36 10.08
C ASP A 106 -13.65 -13.33 10.85
N SER A 107 -12.74 -13.98 10.13
CA SER A 107 -11.79 -14.93 10.66
C SER A 107 -10.40 -14.64 10.10
N PHE A 108 -9.36 -14.75 10.91
CA PHE A 108 -8.02 -14.35 10.55
C PHE A 108 -6.96 -15.27 11.15
N LEU A 109 -5.79 -15.36 10.50
CA LEU A 109 -4.64 -16.10 10.97
C LEU A 109 -3.90 -15.25 12.02
N VAL A 110 -4.05 -15.63 13.30
CA VAL A 110 -3.37 -14.98 14.42
C VAL A 110 -2.23 -15.85 14.91
N ARG A 111 -1.23 -15.21 15.48
CA ARG A 111 -0.12 -15.93 16.09
C ARG A 111 -0.45 -16.28 17.54
N ALA A 112 -0.31 -17.55 17.88
CA ALA A 112 -0.45 -18.08 19.22
C ALA A 112 0.89 -18.72 19.65
N GLY A 113 1.78 -17.93 20.25
CA GLY A 113 3.16 -18.35 20.51
C GLY A 113 3.93 -18.58 19.20
N ASP A 114 4.44 -19.81 19.01
CA ASP A 114 5.14 -20.21 17.77
C ASP A 114 4.21 -20.83 16.71
N ASN A 115 2.93 -20.97 17.02
CA ASN A 115 1.94 -21.54 16.12
C ASN A 115 1.01 -20.47 15.54
N TYR A 116 0.30 -20.85 14.49
CA TYR A 116 -0.74 -20.05 13.87
C TYR A 116 -2.09 -20.72 14.03
N GLU A 117 -3.08 -19.93 14.41
CA GLU A 117 -4.45 -20.38 14.56
C GLU A 117 -5.39 -19.48 13.76
N VAL A 118 -6.38 -20.10 13.10
CA VAL A 118 -7.49 -19.33 12.51
C VAL A 118 -8.49 -19.05 13.63
N LYS A 119 -8.68 -17.76 13.94
CA LYS A 119 -9.65 -17.33 14.97
C LYS A 119 -10.68 -16.42 14.33
N LYS A 120 -11.90 -16.47 14.86
CA LYS A 120 -12.87 -15.41 14.64
C LYS A 120 -12.33 -14.14 15.28
N VAL A 121 -12.42 -13.05 14.56
CA VAL A 121 -11.85 -11.76 14.98
C VAL A 121 -12.93 -10.69 15.00
N ASP A 122 -12.84 -9.76 15.94
CA ASP A 122 -13.67 -8.55 15.97
C ASP A 122 -13.23 -7.58 14.86
N ARG A 123 -11.94 -7.60 14.55
CA ARG A 123 -11.32 -6.88 13.44
C ARG A 123 -10.10 -7.64 12.95
N PRO A 124 -9.96 -7.89 11.64
CA PRO A 124 -8.73 -8.49 11.09
C PRO A 124 -7.56 -7.49 11.13
N LEU A 125 -6.35 -7.98 10.85
CA LEU A 125 -5.22 -7.14 10.52
C LEU A 125 -5.56 -6.28 9.31
N LEU A 126 -5.33 -4.97 9.39
CA LEU A 126 -5.60 -4.03 8.31
C LEU A 126 -4.38 -3.19 8.00
N TYR A 127 -4.11 -2.98 6.72
CA TYR A 127 -3.29 -1.86 6.26
C TYR A 127 -4.14 -0.58 6.26
N ILE A 128 -3.63 0.51 6.84
CA ILE A 128 -4.31 1.82 6.85
C ILE A 128 -4.21 2.45 5.47
N GLY A 129 -5.11 2.07 4.60
CA GLY A 129 -5.12 2.44 3.19
C GLY A 129 -5.90 1.44 2.37
N SER A 130 -5.97 1.65 1.06
CA SER A 130 -6.60 0.67 0.18
C SER A 130 -5.63 -0.50 -0.12
N LYS A 131 -6.19 -1.70 -0.29
CA LYS A 131 -5.42 -2.88 -0.71
C LYS A 131 -4.66 -2.63 -2.03
N ASN A 132 -5.24 -1.84 -2.93
CA ASN A 132 -4.58 -1.49 -4.19
C ASN A 132 -3.39 -0.54 -3.98
N GLU A 133 -3.45 0.31 -2.96
CA GLU A 133 -2.36 1.22 -2.63
C GLU A 133 -1.11 0.46 -2.16
N ILE A 134 -1.25 -0.47 -1.23
CA ILE A 134 -0.10 -1.25 -0.74
C ILE A 134 0.49 -2.12 -1.86
N VAL A 135 -0.34 -2.76 -2.69
CA VAL A 135 0.14 -3.53 -3.85
C VAL A 135 0.88 -2.64 -4.84
N ARG A 136 0.37 -1.43 -5.10
CA ARG A 136 1.06 -0.44 -5.94
C ARG A 136 2.40 -0.01 -5.35
N LEU A 137 2.44 0.27 -4.05
CA LEU A 137 3.69 0.67 -3.37
C LEU A 137 4.75 -0.42 -3.46
N MET A 138 4.36 -1.66 -3.26
CA MET A 138 5.26 -2.81 -3.41
C MET A 138 5.69 -3.02 -4.87
N GLY A 139 4.73 -2.96 -5.82
CA GLY A 139 4.97 -3.22 -7.23
C GLY A 139 5.65 -2.08 -8.00
N LYS A 140 5.66 -0.85 -7.45
CA LYS A 140 6.29 0.31 -8.11
C LYS A 140 7.78 0.07 -8.29
N ASP A 141 8.27 0.31 -9.52
CA ASP A 141 9.70 0.18 -9.87
C ASP A 141 10.30 -1.21 -9.56
N LEU A 142 9.46 -2.27 -9.52
CA LEU A 142 9.95 -3.63 -9.57
C LEU A 142 10.30 -4.01 -11.01
N GLU A 143 11.48 -4.55 -11.18
CA GLU A 143 11.97 -5.05 -12.47
C GLU A 143 12.23 -6.55 -12.39
N ILE A 144 11.88 -7.28 -13.43
CA ILE A 144 12.24 -8.71 -13.53
C ILE A 144 13.72 -8.78 -13.93
N PRO A 145 14.57 -9.47 -13.15
CA PRO A 145 15.98 -9.62 -13.48
C PRO A 145 16.18 -10.20 -14.88
N HIS A 146 17.17 -9.65 -15.57
CA HIS A 146 17.46 -10.02 -16.97
C HIS A 146 17.72 -11.53 -17.14
N GLU A 147 18.38 -12.15 -16.17
CA GLU A 147 18.68 -13.57 -16.16
C GLU A 147 17.41 -14.43 -16.18
N ILE A 148 16.40 -14.05 -15.37
CA ILE A 148 15.11 -14.73 -15.34
C ILE A 148 14.44 -14.66 -16.72
N MET A 149 14.42 -13.46 -17.31
CA MET A 149 13.82 -13.25 -18.63
C MET A 149 14.60 -14.01 -19.74
N LYS A 150 15.93 -13.99 -19.68
CA LYS A 150 16.80 -14.68 -20.66
C LYS A 150 16.62 -16.19 -20.60
N GLU A 151 16.47 -16.75 -19.42
CA GLU A 151 16.33 -18.19 -19.21
C GLU A 151 14.88 -18.69 -19.36
N GLY A 152 13.91 -17.78 -19.55
CA GLY A 152 12.50 -18.15 -19.68
C GLY A 152 11.91 -18.76 -18.40
N LYS A 153 12.45 -18.40 -17.23
CA LYS A 153 12.05 -18.99 -15.95
C LYS A 153 10.76 -18.35 -15.42
N SER A 154 9.90 -19.19 -14.87
CA SER A 154 8.71 -18.79 -14.13
C SER A 154 8.75 -19.35 -12.71
N GLY A 155 8.22 -18.61 -11.75
CA GLY A 155 8.20 -19.03 -10.37
C GLY A 155 7.53 -18.00 -9.46
N PHE A 156 7.63 -18.21 -8.17
CA PHE A 156 7.11 -17.27 -7.19
C PHE A 156 8.03 -17.15 -5.96
N SER A 157 8.00 -15.97 -5.35
CA SER A 157 8.52 -15.74 -4.00
C SER A 157 7.34 -15.55 -3.05
N LEU A 158 7.42 -16.14 -1.86
CA LEU A 158 6.45 -16.01 -0.78
C LEU A 158 7.16 -15.51 0.47
N LEU A 159 6.76 -14.33 0.92
CA LEU A 159 7.32 -13.60 2.05
C LEU A 159 6.26 -13.50 3.14
N GLU A 160 6.61 -13.85 4.36
CA GLU A 160 5.78 -13.71 5.55
C GLU A 160 6.21 -12.48 6.35
N TYR A 161 5.25 -11.64 6.68
CA TYR A 161 5.42 -10.44 7.50
C TYR A 161 4.60 -10.55 8.77
N PHE A 162 5.15 -10.06 9.85
CA PHE A 162 4.57 -10.10 11.17
C PHE A 162 4.23 -8.67 11.63
N VAL A 163 3.03 -8.50 12.19
CA VAL A 163 2.56 -7.26 12.82
C VAL A 163 2.26 -7.55 14.27
N ASP A 164 2.91 -6.83 15.18
CA ASP A 164 2.70 -6.99 16.61
C ASP A 164 1.39 -6.34 17.08
N GLU A 165 1.10 -6.44 18.38
CA GLU A 165 -0.11 -5.89 18.99
C GLU A 165 -0.15 -4.36 18.97
N GLN A 166 0.96 -3.71 18.71
CA GLN A 166 1.11 -2.26 18.57
C GLN A 166 1.01 -1.78 17.12
N GLY A 167 0.90 -2.71 16.15
CA GLY A 167 0.88 -2.40 14.72
C GLY A 167 2.25 -2.23 14.07
N ASN A 168 3.33 -2.58 14.78
CA ASN A 168 4.67 -2.53 14.21
C ASN A 168 4.93 -3.71 13.29
N LEU A 169 5.46 -3.40 12.11
CA LEU A 169 5.81 -4.39 11.11
C LEU A 169 7.21 -4.93 11.31
N SER A 170 7.35 -6.24 11.24
CA SER A 170 8.64 -6.93 11.22
C SER A 170 8.67 -8.04 10.15
N GLY A 171 9.85 -8.48 9.77
CA GLY A 171 10.07 -9.48 8.73
C GLY A 171 10.93 -8.93 7.59
N PRO A 172 10.96 -9.62 6.44
CA PRO A 172 10.22 -10.84 6.12
C PRO A 172 10.90 -12.11 6.61
N LYS A 173 10.10 -13.15 6.82
CA LYS A 173 10.58 -14.53 6.78
C LYS A 173 10.32 -15.08 5.37
N LEU A 174 11.37 -15.52 4.69
CA LEU A 174 11.27 -16.12 3.38
C LEU A 174 10.72 -17.54 3.51
N ILE A 175 9.53 -17.78 2.93
CA ILE A 175 8.89 -19.08 2.89
C ILE A 175 9.27 -19.83 1.61
N SER A 176 9.23 -19.12 0.47
CA SER A 176 9.69 -19.62 -0.82
C SER A 176 10.38 -18.49 -1.55
N GLY A 177 11.57 -18.74 -2.11
CA GLY A 177 12.36 -17.75 -2.82
C GLY A 177 12.53 -18.11 -4.28
N PHE A 178 12.35 -17.11 -5.14
CA PHE A 178 12.59 -17.23 -6.58
C PHE A 178 13.52 -16.14 -7.10
N SER A 179 13.46 -14.92 -6.55
CA SER A 179 14.31 -13.79 -6.94
C SER A 179 14.69 -12.95 -5.75
N ARG A 180 15.95 -13.06 -5.32
CA ARG A 180 16.49 -12.31 -4.18
C ARG A 180 16.37 -10.80 -4.36
N ASP A 181 16.58 -10.28 -5.57
CA ASP A 181 16.52 -8.82 -5.83
C ASP A 181 15.12 -8.29 -5.65
N ILE A 182 14.10 -9.03 -6.13
CA ILE A 182 12.70 -8.69 -5.95
C ILE A 182 12.31 -8.77 -4.48
N GLU A 183 12.71 -9.84 -3.79
CA GLU A 183 12.46 -10.04 -2.36
C GLU A 183 13.03 -8.90 -1.51
N GLN A 184 14.26 -8.49 -1.77
CA GLN A 184 14.91 -7.36 -1.10
C GLN A 184 14.22 -6.03 -1.41
N SER A 185 13.80 -5.82 -2.66
CA SER A 185 13.07 -4.62 -3.06
C SER A 185 11.71 -4.51 -2.34
N ILE A 186 10.95 -5.60 -2.26
CA ILE A 186 9.70 -5.66 -1.51
C ILE A 186 9.93 -5.35 -0.02
N ASN A 187 10.93 -6.02 0.58
CA ASN A 187 11.26 -5.78 1.99
C ASN A 187 11.63 -4.33 2.27
N HIS A 188 12.46 -3.72 1.43
CA HIS A 188 12.84 -2.32 1.58
C HIS A 188 11.63 -1.37 1.50
N LYS A 189 10.64 -1.67 0.66
CA LYS A 189 9.44 -0.85 0.54
C LYS A 189 8.50 -1.03 1.74
N LEU A 190 8.30 -2.26 2.19
CA LEU A 190 7.42 -2.56 3.32
C LEU A 190 7.99 -2.08 4.64
N SER A 191 9.31 -2.12 4.84
CA SER A 191 9.93 -1.60 6.07
C SER A 191 9.64 -0.12 6.33
N ARG A 192 9.26 0.64 5.29
CA ARG A 192 8.84 2.05 5.42
C ARG A 192 7.39 2.24 5.80
N LEU A 193 6.60 1.16 5.85
CA LEU A 193 5.18 1.17 6.20
C LEU A 193 4.95 0.75 7.67
N SER A 194 6.00 0.69 8.50
CA SER A 194 5.84 0.46 9.93
C SER A 194 4.95 1.56 10.53
N GLY A 195 3.94 1.16 11.33
CA GLY A 195 2.93 2.08 11.85
C GLY A 195 1.73 2.33 10.91
N GLU A 196 1.74 1.80 9.69
CA GLU A 196 0.61 1.88 8.77
C GLU A 196 -0.29 0.62 8.84
N PHE A 197 -0.20 -0.13 9.95
CA PHE A 197 -1.01 -1.31 10.16
C PHE A 197 -1.79 -1.22 11.47
N LEU A 198 -3.03 -1.68 11.44
CA LEU A 198 -3.85 -1.92 12.63
C LEU A 198 -3.82 -3.41 12.94
N PRO A 199 -3.42 -3.84 14.16
CA PRO A 199 -3.39 -5.24 14.53
C PRO A 199 -4.79 -5.85 14.50
N ALA A 200 -4.88 -7.18 14.36
CA ALA A 200 -6.15 -7.86 14.55
C ALA A 200 -6.64 -7.71 16.00
N ILE A 201 -7.96 -7.77 16.18
CA ILE A 201 -8.61 -7.74 17.50
C ILE A 201 -9.37 -9.04 17.71
N VAL A 202 -9.12 -9.71 18.82
CA VAL A 202 -9.81 -10.91 19.28
C VAL A 202 -10.29 -10.67 20.71
N ASP A 203 -11.58 -10.84 20.95
CA ASP A 203 -12.21 -10.62 22.25
C ASP A 203 -11.86 -9.24 22.86
N GLY A 204 -11.90 -8.21 22.00
CA GLY A 204 -11.60 -6.82 22.37
C GLY A 204 -10.11 -6.49 22.55
N ASN A 205 -9.20 -7.45 22.41
CA ASN A 205 -7.76 -7.25 22.62
C ASN A 205 -6.98 -7.30 21.30
N PRO A 206 -6.00 -6.39 21.10
CA PRO A 206 -5.11 -6.50 19.95
C PRO A 206 -4.24 -7.75 20.06
N VAL A 207 -4.08 -8.45 18.94
CA VAL A 207 -3.30 -9.67 18.85
C VAL A 207 -2.32 -9.60 17.69
N ALA A 208 -1.15 -10.18 17.91
CA ALA A 208 -0.14 -10.28 16.88
C ALA A 208 -0.65 -11.14 15.71
N SER A 209 -0.34 -10.71 14.51
CA SER A 209 -0.93 -11.25 13.29
C SER A 209 0.10 -11.32 12.16
N THR A 210 -0.22 -12.09 11.14
CA THR A 210 0.67 -12.33 10.01
C THR A 210 -0.05 -12.06 8.70
N PHE A 211 0.65 -11.48 7.74
CA PHE A 211 0.23 -11.44 6.36
C PHE A 211 1.35 -11.90 5.43
N PHE A 212 0.98 -12.18 4.18
CA PHE A 212 1.92 -12.69 3.20
C PHE A 212 1.96 -11.79 1.97
N VAL A 213 3.13 -11.76 1.33
CA VAL A 213 3.31 -11.16 0.01
C VAL A 213 3.77 -12.25 -0.92
N GLN A 214 2.96 -12.52 -1.93
CA GLN A 214 3.28 -13.46 -2.99
C GLN A 214 3.61 -12.68 -4.25
N VAL A 215 4.82 -12.87 -4.78
CA VAL A 215 5.26 -12.29 -6.04
C VAL A 215 5.37 -13.39 -7.05
N ASN A 216 4.51 -13.36 -8.05
CA ASN A 216 4.50 -14.32 -9.15
C ASN A 216 5.26 -13.72 -10.35
N ILE A 217 6.16 -14.49 -10.92
CA ILE A 217 6.92 -14.10 -12.10
C ILE A 217 6.70 -15.15 -13.17
N GLY A 218 6.16 -14.74 -14.31
CA GLY A 218 5.81 -15.70 -15.35
C GLY A 218 6.06 -15.24 -16.77
N LEU A 219 6.27 -16.24 -17.62
CA LEU A 219 6.31 -16.12 -19.07
C LEU A 219 4.87 -16.23 -19.56
N ASP A 220 4.31 -15.15 -20.09
CA ASP A 220 2.96 -15.03 -20.61
C ASP A 220 1.78 -15.07 -19.60
N LYS A 221 0.66 -14.47 -20.02
CA LYS A 221 -0.57 -14.32 -19.25
C LYS A 221 -1.22 -15.65 -18.84
N GLU A 222 -0.88 -16.74 -19.50
CA GLU A 222 -1.53 -18.05 -19.29
C GLU A 222 -1.20 -18.70 -17.95
N LEU A 223 -0.06 -18.36 -17.33
CA LEU A 223 0.35 -18.95 -16.05
C LEU A 223 -0.54 -18.54 -14.88
N PHE A 224 -1.24 -17.42 -14.99
CA PHE A 224 -2.03 -16.86 -13.88
C PHE A 224 -3.51 -16.70 -14.20
N SER A 225 -3.93 -16.89 -15.47
CA SER A 225 -5.34 -16.76 -15.89
C SER A 225 -6.24 -17.87 -15.38
N ASP A 226 -5.71 -19.05 -15.11
CA ASP A 226 -6.49 -20.23 -14.72
C ASP A 226 -6.70 -20.41 -13.22
N GLY A 227 -6.41 -19.38 -12.41
CA GLY A 227 -6.55 -19.50 -10.95
C GLY A 227 -5.67 -20.62 -10.36
N LYS A 228 -4.62 -21.04 -11.07
CA LYS A 228 -3.64 -22.00 -10.54
C LYS A 228 -2.96 -21.34 -9.35
N LYS A 229 -3.49 -21.64 -8.18
CA LYS A 229 -2.90 -21.30 -6.90
C LYS A 229 -1.47 -21.81 -6.89
N ALA A 230 -0.57 -21.02 -6.31
CA ALA A 230 0.78 -21.47 -6.03
C ALA A 230 0.74 -22.90 -5.50
N PRO A 231 1.56 -23.82 -6.04
CA PRO A 231 1.42 -25.23 -5.75
C PRO A 231 1.51 -25.49 -4.24
N GLY A 232 0.44 -26.00 -3.65
CA GLY A 232 0.50 -26.88 -2.49
C GLY A 232 0.83 -26.29 -1.12
N PHE A 233 1.10 -25.01 -0.95
CA PHE A 233 1.42 -24.48 0.39
C PHE A 233 0.18 -24.29 1.28
N TRP A 234 -0.97 -24.03 0.68
CA TRP A 234 -2.23 -23.84 1.40
C TRP A 234 -3.21 -24.94 1.05
N SER A 235 -3.54 -25.82 2.01
CA SER A 235 -4.64 -26.76 1.80
C SER A 235 -5.94 -25.97 1.65
N THR A 236 -6.77 -26.41 0.71
CA THR A 236 -8.03 -25.76 0.32
C THR A 236 -9.06 -25.67 1.45
N ASP A 237 -8.84 -26.35 2.57
CA ASP A 237 -9.74 -26.44 3.71
C ASP A 237 -9.44 -25.46 4.84
N LYS A 238 -8.36 -24.71 4.73
CA LYS A 238 -8.03 -23.64 5.69
C LYS A 238 -8.16 -22.30 4.98
N MET A 239 -8.80 -21.37 5.67
CA MET A 239 -8.96 -20.00 5.23
C MET A 239 -7.65 -19.45 4.65
N PRO A 240 -7.67 -18.84 3.44
CA PRO A 240 -6.47 -18.26 2.89
C PRO A 240 -5.96 -17.19 3.84
N PRO A 241 -4.68 -17.19 4.18
CA PRO A 241 -4.08 -16.11 4.93
C PRO A 241 -4.24 -14.79 4.18
N TYR A 242 -4.11 -13.67 4.89
CA TYR A 242 -4.13 -12.36 4.27
C TYR A 242 -2.91 -12.21 3.34
N ILE A 243 -3.16 -12.29 2.03
CA ILE A 243 -2.12 -12.30 1.00
C ILE A 243 -2.28 -11.10 0.09
N PHE A 244 -1.17 -10.39 -0.11
CA PHE A 244 -1.02 -9.42 -1.20
C PHE A 244 -0.34 -10.10 -2.39
N HIS A 245 -0.99 -10.06 -3.55
CA HIS A 245 -0.46 -10.64 -4.78
C HIS A 245 0.14 -9.57 -5.68
N ILE A 246 1.34 -9.84 -6.18
CA ILE A 246 2.02 -9.02 -7.18
C ILE A 246 2.34 -9.95 -8.35
N ASP A 247 1.71 -9.70 -9.50
CA ASP A 247 1.92 -10.49 -10.70
C ASP A 247 2.82 -9.71 -11.66
N MET A 248 3.95 -10.30 -12.00
CA MET A 248 4.94 -9.77 -12.91
C MET A 248 5.05 -10.72 -14.12
N ASN A 249 4.55 -10.27 -15.26
CA ASN A 249 4.58 -11.06 -16.47
C ASN A 249 5.56 -10.48 -17.49
N TYR A 250 6.26 -11.33 -18.20
CA TYR A 250 7.12 -10.94 -19.30
C TYR A 250 6.88 -11.83 -20.51
N SER A 251 7.18 -11.31 -21.72
CA SER A 251 7.10 -12.07 -22.95
C SER A 251 8.45 -12.07 -23.66
N ILE A 252 8.83 -13.21 -24.20
CA ILE A 252 10.00 -13.32 -25.06
C ILE A 252 9.52 -13.09 -26.49
N GLN A 253 9.49 -11.83 -26.92
CA GLN A 253 9.36 -11.51 -28.33
C GLN A 253 10.72 -11.07 -28.87
N THR A 254 11.08 -11.51 -30.05
CA THR A 254 12.42 -11.42 -30.65
C THR A 254 13.01 -10.01 -30.77
N ARG A 255 12.25 -8.94 -30.46
CA ARG A 255 12.73 -7.54 -30.52
C ARG A 255 12.10 -6.56 -29.51
N ILE A 256 11.08 -6.96 -28.73
CA ILE A 256 10.43 -6.05 -27.78
C ILE A 256 10.05 -6.85 -26.52
N ARG A 257 10.65 -6.52 -25.39
CA ARG A 257 10.27 -7.09 -24.09
C ARG A 257 9.24 -6.17 -23.45
N LYS A 258 8.09 -6.71 -23.08
CA LYS A 258 7.06 -5.99 -22.32
C LYS A 258 6.97 -6.58 -20.94
N VAL A 259 7.18 -5.76 -19.92
CA VAL A 259 6.99 -6.14 -18.52
C VAL A 259 5.64 -5.59 -18.05
N TYR A 260 4.83 -6.45 -17.49
CA TYR A 260 3.52 -6.10 -16.94
C TYR A 260 3.60 -6.21 -15.42
N ILE A 261 3.37 -5.13 -14.71
CA ILE A 261 3.31 -5.11 -13.25
C ILE A 261 1.87 -4.81 -12.85
N GLY A 262 1.16 -5.81 -12.36
CA GLY A 262 -0.27 -5.69 -12.12
C GLY A 262 -1.00 -5.25 -13.40
N THR A 263 -1.69 -4.10 -13.37
CA THR A 263 -2.38 -3.52 -14.54
C THR A 263 -1.50 -2.59 -15.38
N LYS A 264 -0.20 -2.43 -15.08
CA LYS A 264 0.69 -1.49 -15.78
C LYS A 264 1.59 -2.23 -16.77
N VAL A 265 1.58 -1.80 -18.05
CA VAL A 265 2.54 -2.20 -19.08
C VAL A 265 3.74 -1.26 -19.02
N VAL A 266 4.91 -1.79 -18.70
CA VAL A 266 6.18 -1.08 -18.88
C VAL A 266 6.84 -1.66 -20.13
N THR A 267 7.05 -0.83 -21.13
CA THR A 267 7.77 -1.24 -22.36
C THR A 267 9.21 -0.75 -22.27
N THR A 268 10.14 -1.66 -22.17
CA THR A 268 11.57 -1.34 -22.32
C THR A 268 12.00 -1.68 -23.74
N LYS A 269 12.57 -0.71 -24.46
CA LYS A 269 13.28 -0.95 -25.71
C LYS A 269 14.74 -1.22 -25.37
N ASP A 270 15.15 -2.46 -25.41
CA ASP A 270 16.58 -2.80 -25.45
C ASP A 270 16.98 -2.97 -26.90
N GLU A 271 17.78 -2.05 -27.41
CA GLU A 271 18.55 -2.27 -28.61
C GLU A 271 19.72 -3.17 -28.22
N MET A 272 19.62 -4.46 -28.55
CA MET A 272 20.78 -5.33 -28.50
C MET A 272 21.72 -4.92 -29.67
N ARG A 273 22.88 -4.38 -29.30
CA ARG A 273 24.09 -4.37 -30.17
C ARG A 273 24.82 -5.69 -30.05
#